data_b9c238b22ac16a71dac08232a901dc83
#
_entry.id   b9c238b22ac16a71dac08232a901dc83
#
_cell.length_a   1.000
_cell.length_b   1.000
_cell.length_c   1.000
_cell.angle_alpha   90.00
_cell.angle_beta   90.00
_cell.angle_gamma   90.00
#
_symmetry.space_group_name_H-M   'P 1'
#
loop_
_entity.id
_entity.type
_entity.pdbx_description
1 polymer ?
#
loop_
_entity_poly.entity_id
_entity_poly.type
_entity_poly.pdbx_seq_one_letter_code
_entity_poly.pdbx_strand_id
1 'polypeptide(L)'
;MFVKICGITNEDDALLSVAMGADAVGFVFAPSTRQVAPQKVYDITRRLPPEILTVGVFRNEHPSRVIEIAHKAGIKAIQLHGRETPDQTKEIAGHFRWVIKAFASDDENLPNADRYGTDMLLLDAPSPGSGKLFDWSIAGDAPDSMKLILAGGLTPENVGNAVEEVRPWGVDVASGVKKEPGRKDPMKVKRFIENAKAHAIEQYRGDDNIPYDWDFE
;
A
#
# COMPACT_ATOMS: atom_id res chain seq x y z
N MET A 1 -0.78 1.83 13.63
CA MET A 1 -0.28 0.98 12.52
C MET A 1 -1.23 1.11 11.34
N PHE A 2 -0.74 1.60 10.21
CA PHE A 2 -1.51 1.67 8.96
C PHE A 2 -1.59 0.29 8.30
N VAL A 3 -2.78 -0.12 7.86
CA VAL A 3 -2.99 -1.42 7.20
C VAL A 3 -3.70 -1.25 5.86
N LYS A 4 -3.04 -1.64 4.78
CA LYS A 4 -3.58 -1.61 3.43
C LYS A 4 -3.90 -3.03 2.93
N ILE A 5 -5.13 -3.22 2.40
CA ILE A 5 -5.53 -4.46 1.72
C ILE A 5 -5.53 -4.22 0.21
N CYS A 6 -4.56 -4.80 -0.48
CA CYS A 6 -4.28 -4.54 -1.89
C CYS A 6 -4.88 -5.59 -2.83
N GLY A 7 -5.09 -5.21 -4.09
CA GLY A 7 -5.62 -6.08 -5.15
C GLY A 7 -7.09 -6.40 -4.99
N ILE A 8 -7.87 -5.39 -4.60
CA ILE A 8 -9.34 -5.44 -4.57
C ILE A 8 -9.86 -5.44 -6.00
N THR A 9 -10.79 -6.35 -6.30
CA THR A 9 -11.38 -6.51 -7.63
C THR A 9 -12.91 -6.44 -7.63
N ASN A 10 -13.54 -6.34 -6.47
CA ASN A 10 -14.99 -6.30 -6.30
C ASN A 10 -15.38 -5.52 -5.04
N GLU A 11 -16.64 -5.09 -4.98
CA GLU A 11 -17.18 -4.28 -3.90
C GLU A 11 -17.25 -5.02 -2.57
N ASP A 12 -17.64 -6.30 -2.58
CA ASP A 12 -17.77 -7.08 -1.35
C ASP A 12 -16.45 -7.14 -0.58
N ASP A 13 -15.33 -7.38 -1.31
CA ASP A 13 -14.00 -7.44 -0.70
C ASP A 13 -13.52 -6.07 -0.22
N ALA A 14 -13.94 -4.98 -0.90
CA ALA A 14 -13.64 -3.62 -0.45
C ALA A 14 -14.35 -3.30 0.87
N LEU A 15 -15.67 -3.49 0.92
CA LEU A 15 -16.48 -3.26 2.11
C LEU A 15 -16.08 -4.18 3.27
N LEU A 16 -15.77 -5.45 2.97
CA LEU A 16 -15.25 -6.39 3.95
C LEU A 16 -13.94 -5.87 4.58
N SER A 17 -12.99 -5.42 3.75
CA SER A 17 -11.70 -4.92 4.24
C SER A 17 -11.88 -3.72 5.17
N VAL A 18 -12.76 -2.80 4.80
CA VAL A 18 -13.13 -1.63 5.62
C VAL A 18 -13.78 -2.06 6.93
N ALA A 19 -14.77 -2.95 6.88
CA ALA A 19 -15.48 -3.44 8.07
C ALA A 19 -14.55 -4.18 9.04
N MET A 20 -13.46 -4.80 8.55
CA MET A 20 -12.45 -5.45 9.38
C MET A 20 -11.39 -4.47 9.90
N GLY A 21 -11.46 -3.18 9.57
CA GLY A 21 -10.59 -2.14 10.09
C GLY A 21 -9.34 -1.85 9.26
N ALA A 22 -9.39 -2.09 7.94
CA ALA A 22 -8.37 -1.61 7.02
C ALA A 22 -8.41 -0.08 6.92
N ASP A 23 -7.24 0.55 6.86
CA ASP A 23 -7.09 1.99 6.69
C ASP A 23 -7.07 2.39 5.20
N ALA A 24 -6.70 1.43 4.34
CA ALA A 24 -6.66 1.63 2.89
C ALA A 24 -7.03 0.37 2.10
N VAL A 25 -7.56 0.59 0.91
CA VAL A 25 -7.82 -0.46 -0.09
C VAL A 25 -7.14 -0.13 -1.41
N GLY A 26 -6.46 -1.11 -2.02
CA GLY A 26 -5.68 -0.94 -3.24
C GLY A 26 -6.33 -1.58 -4.47
N PHE A 27 -6.36 -0.84 -5.57
CA PHE A 27 -6.87 -1.25 -6.88
C PHE A 27 -5.73 -1.25 -7.89
N VAL A 28 -5.54 -2.35 -8.62
CA VAL A 28 -4.42 -2.50 -9.55
C VAL A 28 -4.87 -2.12 -10.96
N PHE A 29 -4.26 -1.08 -11.53
CA PHE A 29 -4.49 -0.67 -12.91
C PHE A 29 -3.44 -1.24 -13.88
N ALA A 30 -2.32 -1.70 -13.36
CA ALA A 30 -1.28 -2.36 -14.14
C ALA A 30 -1.71 -3.77 -14.61
N PRO A 31 -1.16 -4.28 -15.72
CA PRO A 31 -1.40 -5.64 -16.18
C PRO A 31 -1.10 -6.68 -15.09
N SER A 32 -2.12 -7.38 -14.65
CA SER A 32 -2.04 -8.44 -13.63
C SER A 32 -3.34 -9.24 -13.57
N THR A 33 -3.33 -10.36 -12.85
CA THR A 33 -4.55 -11.15 -12.55
C THR A 33 -5.56 -10.40 -11.68
N ARG A 34 -5.16 -9.24 -11.11
CA ARG A 34 -5.99 -8.38 -10.26
C ARG A 34 -6.30 -7.03 -10.91
N GLN A 35 -6.01 -6.90 -12.21
CA GLN A 35 -6.30 -5.65 -12.92
C GLN A 35 -7.79 -5.36 -12.95
N VAL A 36 -8.14 -4.09 -12.70
CA VAL A 36 -9.53 -3.60 -12.73
C VAL A 36 -9.68 -2.37 -13.61
N ALA A 37 -10.84 -2.27 -14.25
CA ALA A 37 -11.17 -1.11 -15.10
C ALA A 37 -11.49 0.12 -14.23
N PRO A 38 -11.10 1.34 -14.67
CA PRO A 38 -11.35 2.58 -13.92
C PRO A 38 -12.82 2.80 -13.55
N GLN A 39 -13.74 2.50 -14.47
CA GLN A 39 -15.18 2.65 -14.22
C GLN A 39 -15.67 1.72 -13.10
N LYS A 40 -15.20 0.47 -13.07
CA LYS A 40 -15.53 -0.48 -11.99
C LYS A 40 -15.01 0.00 -10.64
N VAL A 41 -13.79 0.57 -10.63
CA VAL A 41 -13.21 1.13 -9.41
C VAL A 41 -14.02 2.32 -8.93
N TYR A 42 -14.43 3.23 -9.83
CA TYR A 42 -15.29 4.36 -9.50
C TYR A 42 -16.60 3.90 -8.83
N ASP A 43 -17.24 2.85 -9.38
CA ASP A 43 -18.48 2.31 -8.81
C ASP A 43 -18.30 1.75 -7.39
N ILE A 44 -17.11 1.27 -7.08
CA ILE A 44 -16.74 0.80 -5.74
C ILE A 44 -16.39 1.98 -4.82
N THR A 45 -15.49 2.87 -5.24
CA THR A 45 -14.96 3.94 -4.39
C THR A 45 -16.01 4.88 -3.87
N ARG A 46 -17.03 5.22 -4.67
CA ARG A 46 -18.14 6.08 -4.26
C ARG A 46 -19.05 5.51 -3.18
N ARG A 47 -18.90 4.21 -2.86
CA ARG A 47 -19.66 3.51 -1.81
C ARG A 47 -18.87 3.28 -0.54
N LEU A 48 -17.57 3.57 -0.58
CA LEU A 48 -16.72 3.45 0.58
C LEU A 48 -16.86 4.68 1.48
N PRO A 49 -16.67 4.51 2.79
CA PRO A 49 -16.59 5.64 3.71
C PRO A 49 -15.51 6.64 3.28
N PRO A 50 -15.74 7.96 3.44
CA PRO A 50 -14.81 8.98 2.97
C PRO A 50 -13.44 8.93 3.66
N GLU A 51 -13.36 8.40 4.86
CA GLU A 51 -12.12 8.22 5.63
C GLU A 51 -11.19 7.15 5.07
N ILE A 52 -11.72 6.22 4.26
CA ILE A 52 -10.89 5.15 3.68
C ILE A 52 -10.01 5.68 2.55
N LEU A 53 -8.72 5.38 2.63
CA LEU A 53 -7.77 5.73 1.58
C LEU A 53 -7.90 4.75 0.41
N THR A 54 -8.37 5.23 -0.73
CA THR A 54 -8.41 4.45 -1.97
C THR A 54 -7.11 4.65 -2.74
N VAL A 55 -6.37 3.55 -2.96
CA VAL A 55 -5.03 3.58 -3.57
C VAL A 55 -5.07 2.95 -4.97
N GLY A 56 -4.66 3.71 -5.97
CA GLY A 56 -4.45 3.19 -7.33
C GLY A 56 -3.01 2.71 -7.52
N VAL A 57 -2.83 1.46 -7.92
CA VAL A 57 -1.51 0.87 -8.16
C VAL A 57 -1.21 0.88 -9.66
N PHE A 58 -0.13 1.58 -10.03
CA PHE A 58 0.33 1.74 -11.41
C PHE A 58 1.75 1.17 -11.56
N ARG A 59 2.11 0.84 -12.79
CA ARG A 59 3.44 0.32 -13.11
C ARG A 59 3.88 0.78 -14.49
N ASN A 60 4.93 1.62 -14.54
CA ASN A 60 5.51 2.14 -15.78
C ASN A 60 4.48 2.85 -16.68
N GLU A 61 3.48 3.51 -16.09
CA GLU A 61 2.48 4.27 -16.82
C GLU A 61 2.92 5.75 -16.92
N HIS A 62 2.52 6.42 -18.01
CA HIS A 62 2.84 7.82 -18.19
C HIS A 62 2.11 8.69 -17.15
N PRO A 63 2.76 9.71 -16.54
CA PRO A 63 2.18 10.51 -15.47
C PRO A 63 0.79 11.08 -15.79
N SER A 64 0.60 11.67 -16.97
CA SER A 64 -0.71 12.20 -17.39
C SER A 64 -1.79 11.11 -17.42
N ARG A 65 -1.43 9.89 -17.78
CA ARG A 65 -2.36 8.77 -17.82
C ARG A 65 -2.69 8.26 -16.41
N VAL A 66 -1.71 8.24 -15.50
CA VAL A 66 -1.93 7.95 -14.08
C VAL A 66 -2.96 8.93 -13.50
N ILE A 67 -2.75 10.22 -13.74
CA ILE A 67 -3.62 11.30 -13.22
C ILE A 67 -5.04 11.16 -13.79
N GLU A 68 -5.17 10.95 -15.10
CA GLU A 68 -6.48 10.77 -15.76
C GLU A 68 -7.25 9.59 -15.17
N ILE A 69 -6.58 8.41 -15.09
CA ILE A 69 -7.20 7.18 -14.58
C ILE A 69 -7.62 7.35 -13.11
N ALA A 70 -6.75 7.92 -12.28
CA ALA A 70 -7.02 8.10 -10.87
C ALA A 70 -8.22 9.02 -10.61
N HIS A 71 -8.30 10.16 -11.30
CA HIS A 71 -9.45 11.05 -11.20
C HIS A 71 -10.75 10.36 -11.67
N LYS A 72 -10.70 9.66 -12.82
CA LYS A 72 -11.85 8.93 -13.35
C LYS A 72 -12.34 7.83 -12.42
N ALA A 73 -11.41 7.20 -11.69
CA ALA A 73 -11.71 6.10 -10.77
C ALA A 73 -12.04 6.57 -9.33
N GLY A 74 -11.97 7.86 -9.02
CA GLY A 74 -12.18 8.39 -7.66
C GLY A 74 -11.10 7.94 -6.68
N ILE A 75 -9.85 7.83 -7.13
CA ILE A 75 -8.70 7.41 -6.32
C ILE A 75 -8.12 8.62 -5.57
N LYS A 76 -7.79 8.43 -4.29
CA LYS A 76 -7.24 9.47 -3.41
C LYS A 76 -5.71 9.41 -3.28
N ALA A 77 -5.11 8.23 -3.48
CA ALA A 77 -3.67 8.01 -3.35
C ALA A 77 -3.12 7.18 -4.51
N ILE A 78 -1.89 7.45 -4.89
CA ILE A 78 -1.20 6.76 -5.97
C ILE A 78 -0.07 5.89 -5.41
N GLN A 79 0.02 4.64 -5.88
CA GLN A 79 1.18 3.78 -5.65
C GLN A 79 1.87 3.50 -6.99
N LEU A 80 3.12 3.90 -7.09
CA LEU A 80 3.99 3.71 -8.25
C LEU A 80 4.88 2.49 -8.01
N HIS A 81 4.58 1.39 -8.71
CA HIS A 81 5.17 0.07 -8.48
C HIS A 81 6.00 -0.42 -9.67
N GLY A 82 6.63 0.50 -10.37
CA GLY A 82 7.48 0.24 -11.53
C GLY A 82 8.81 0.97 -11.43
N ARG A 83 9.36 1.31 -12.61
CA ARG A 83 10.62 2.04 -12.75
C ARG A 83 10.39 3.54 -13.03
N GLU A 84 9.33 4.10 -12.42
CA GLU A 84 9.05 5.53 -12.55
C GLU A 84 10.24 6.33 -11.99
N THR A 85 10.67 7.34 -12.74
CA THR A 85 11.78 8.21 -12.34
C THR A 85 11.37 9.18 -11.23
N PRO A 86 12.34 9.81 -10.53
CA PRO A 86 12.04 10.88 -9.58
C PRO A 86 11.21 12.01 -10.18
N ASP A 87 11.49 12.43 -11.43
CA ASP A 87 10.75 13.51 -12.07
C ASP A 87 9.30 13.12 -12.37
N GLN A 88 9.07 11.90 -12.88
CA GLN A 88 7.72 11.36 -13.10
C GLN A 88 6.94 11.24 -11.79
N THR A 89 7.62 10.81 -10.72
CA THR A 89 6.99 10.68 -9.39
C THR A 89 6.61 12.05 -8.83
N LYS A 90 7.49 13.05 -8.93
CA LYS A 90 7.22 14.43 -8.51
C LYS A 90 6.10 15.09 -9.30
N GLU A 91 6.02 14.83 -10.62
CA GLU A 91 4.91 15.30 -11.45
C GLU A 91 3.57 14.79 -10.91
N ILE A 92 3.50 13.49 -10.61
CA ILE A 92 2.29 12.88 -10.04
C ILE A 92 2.01 13.41 -8.64
N ALA A 93 3.03 13.58 -7.80
CA ALA A 93 2.90 14.12 -6.45
C ALA A 93 2.38 15.57 -6.42
N GLY A 94 2.56 16.33 -7.49
CA GLY A 94 1.94 17.65 -7.65
C GLY A 94 0.41 17.63 -7.79
N HIS A 95 -0.19 16.47 -8.03
CA HIS A 95 -1.64 16.29 -8.23
C HIS A 95 -2.34 15.50 -7.13
N PHE A 96 -1.59 14.76 -6.30
CA PHE A 96 -2.14 13.91 -5.24
C PHE A 96 -1.41 14.15 -3.92
N ARG A 97 -2.17 14.29 -2.85
CA ARG A 97 -1.62 14.46 -1.50
C ARG A 97 -0.80 13.23 -1.06
N TRP A 98 -1.20 12.04 -1.49
CA TRP A 98 -0.61 10.79 -1.06
C TRP A 98 -0.04 10.02 -2.26
N VAL A 99 1.28 9.93 -2.31
CA VAL A 99 1.99 9.14 -3.31
C VAL A 99 2.97 8.20 -2.60
N ILE A 100 2.85 6.91 -2.92
CA ILE A 100 3.68 5.84 -2.40
C ILE A 100 4.60 5.38 -3.53
N LYS A 101 5.90 5.51 -3.38
CA LYS A 101 6.84 4.89 -4.31
C LYS A 101 7.24 3.51 -3.80
N ALA A 102 7.03 2.48 -4.60
CA ALA A 102 7.41 1.11 -4.27
C ALA A 102 8.81 0.79 -4.80
N PHE A 103 9.58 0.09 -3.97
CA PHE A 103 10.90 -0.44 -4.28
C PHE A 103 10.93 -1.93 -4.00
N ALA A 104 11.63 -2.69 -4.84
CA ALA A 104 12.00 -4.05 -4.51
C ALA A 104 13.12 -4.02 -3.45
N SER A 105 13.25 -5.08 -2.68
CA SER A 105 14.28 -5.16 -1.63
C SER A 105 15.73 -5.12 -2.15
N ASP A 106 15.93 -5.43 -3.43
CA ASP A 106 17.22 -5.39 -4.12
C ASP A 106 17.38 -4.16 -5.04
N ASP A 107 16.49 -3.15 -4.90
CA ASP A 107 16.58 -1.94 -5.71
C ASP A 107 17.69 -1.02 -5.18
N GLU A 108 18.71 -0.77 -6.00
CA GLU A 108 19.84 0.11 -5.68
C GLU A 108 19.45 1.57 -5.38
N ASN A 109 18.23 1.99 -5.73
CA ASN A 109 17.72 3.32 -5.45
C ASN A 109 17.03 3.42 -4.09
N LEU A 110 16.79 2.33 -3.38
CA LEU A 110 16.13 2.33 -2.08
C LEU A 110 16.78 3.30 -1.07
N PRO A 111 18.12 3.34 -0.91
CA PRO A 111 18.77 4.29 0.00
C PRO A 111 18.58 5.77 -0.36
N ASN A 112 18.13 6.05 -1.59
CA ASN A 112 17.88 7.40 -2.12
C ASN A 112 16.41 7.64 -2.43
N ALA A 113 15.50 6.92 -1.78
CA ALA A 113 14.07 7.00 -2.03
C ALA A 113 13.48 8.41 -1.78
N ASP A 114 14.08 9.19 -0.91
CA ASP A 114 13.75 10.59 -0.62
C ASP A 114 13.81 11.51 -1.86
N ARG A 115 14.65 11.18 -2.84
CA ARG A 115 14.77 11.93 -4.10
C ARG A 115 13.51 11.87 -4.97
N TYR A 116 12.62 10.93 -4.71
CA TYR A 116 11.38 10.76 -5.46
C TYR A 116 10.31 11.79 -5.09
N GLY A 117 10.51 12.57 -4.02
CA GLY A 117 9.62 13.66 -3.63
C GLY A 117 8.28 13.14 -3.08
N THR A 118 8.31 12.02 -2.38
CA THR A 118 7.18 11.44 -1.66
C THR A 118 7.56 11.19 -0.20
N ASP A 119 6.59 11.27 0.71
CA ASP A 119 6.80 11.01 2.14
C ASP A 119 6.66 9.52 2.50
N MET A 120 6.22 8.70 1.55
CA MET A 120 5.92 7.28 1.76
C MET A 120 6.65 6.41 0.74
N LEU A 121 7.28 5.37 1.24
CA LEU A 121 7.80 4.28 0.42
C LEU A 121 7.16 2.95 0.81
N LEU A 122 7.00 2.08 -0.18
CA LEU A 122 6.62 0.69 0.05
C LEU A 122 7.80 -0.20 -0.31
N LEU A 123 8.23 -1.02 0.64
CA LEU A 123 9.25 -2.03 0.42
C LEU A 123 8.56 -3.36 0.10
N ASP A 124 8.68 -3.79 -1.16
CA ASP A 124 8.13 -5.08 -1.61
C ASP A 124 9.20 -6.16 -1.47
N ALA A 125 9.06 -6.92 -0.45
CA ALA A 125 9.95 -8.02 -0.14
C ALA A 125 9.84 -9.15 -1.18
N PRO A 126 10.91 -9.93 -1.44
CA PRO A 126 10.84 -11.06 -2.35
C PRO A 126 9.76 -12.04 -1.92
N SER A 127 8.99 -12.54 -2.88
CA SER A 127 7.88 -13.46 -2.65
C SER A 127 8.31 -14.69 -1.84
N PRO A 128 7.49 -15.14 -0.87
CA PRO A 128 7.70 -16.44 -0.23
C PRO A 128 7.66 -17.55 -1.29
N GLY A 129 8.61 -18.45 -1.22
CA GLY A 129 8.78 -19.56 -2.19
C GLY A 129 10.16 -19.59 -2.81
N SER A 130 10.99 -18.57 -2.61
CA SER A 130 12.42 -18.58 -2.98
C SER A 130 13.27 -19.48 -2.06
N GLY A 131 12.69 -20.06 -1.00
CA GLY A 131 13.41 -20.85 0.01
C GLY A 131 14.36 -20.02 0.90
N LYS A 132 14.41 -18.71 0.72
CA LYS A 132 15.15 -17.79 1.59
C LYS A 132 14.22 -17.29 2.67
N LEU A 133 14.65 -17.39 3.93
CA LEU A 133 14.08 -16.61 5.02
C LEU A 133 14.13 -15.15 4.61
N PHE A 134 13.03 -14.44 4.77
CA PHE A 134 12.99 -13.04 4.46
C PHE A 134 13.95 -12.30 5.39
N ASP A 135 14.93 -11.64 4.82
CA ASP A 135 15.86 -10.81 5.56
C ASP A 135 15.26 -9.40 5.74
N TRP A 136 14.62 -9.18 6.89
CA TRP A 136 14.02 -7.89 7.24
C TRP A 136 15.06 -6.79 7.45
N SER A 137 16.37 -7.13 7.55
CA SER A 137 17.44 -6.14 7.74
C SER A 137 17.54 -5.14 6.59
N ILE A 138 17.08 -5.52 5.40
CA ILE A 138 17.03 -4.65 4.21
C ILE A 138 16.13 -3.41 4.44
N ALA A 139 15.17 -3.50 5.35
CA ALA A 139 14.36 -2.35 5.72
C ALA A 139 15.19 -1.20 6.34
N GLY A 140 16.37 -1.51 6.90
CA GLY A 140 17.33 -0.53 7.41
C GLY A 140 17.99 0.34 6.33
N ASP A 141 17.90 -0.03 5.05
CA ASP A 141 18.40 0.78 3.94
C ASP A 141 17.41 1.88 3.52
N ALA A 142 16.17 1.84 4.01
CA ALA A 142 15.17 2.86 3.74
C ALA A 142 15.50 4.16 4.51
N PRO A 143 15.33 5.35 3.90
CA PRO A 143 15.54 6.61 4.60
C PRO A 143 14.62 6.77 5.82
N ASP A 144 15.17 7.11 7.00
CA ASP A 144 14.43 7.34 8.25
C ASP A 144 13.40 8.47 8.15
N SER A 145 13.59 9.39 7.19
CA SER A 145 12.67 10.50 6.93
C SER A 145 11.37 10.09 6.26
N MET A 146 11.26 8.84 5.79
CA MET A 146 10.11 8.36 5.03
C MET A 146 9.26 7.38 5.85
N LYS A 147 7.96 7.39 5.59
CA LYS A 147 7.02 6.41 6.14
C LYS A 147 7.15 5.09 5.39
N LEU A 148 7.72 4.10 6.04
CA LEU A 148 7.92 2.76 5.47
C LEU A 148 6.63 1.94 5.55
N ILE A 149 6.13 1.48 4.41
CA ILE A 149 5.09 0.47 4.30
C ILE A 149 5.76 -0.85 3.90
N LEU A 150 5.63 -1.86 4.74
CA LEU A 150 6.19 -3.18 4.46
C LEU A 150 5.21 -4.02 3.67
N ALA A 151 5.67 -4.63 2.58
CA ALA A 151 4.89 -5.52 1.72
C ALA A 151 5.71 -6.77 1.36
N GLY A 152 5.16 -7.61 0.48
CA GLY A 152 5.81 -8.82 0.00
C GLY A 152 5.69 -10.00 0.96
N GLY A 153 4.95 -11.02 0.56
CA GLY A 153 4.83 -12.27 1.28
C GLY A 153 4.20 -12.22 2.67
N LEU A 154 3.66 -11.08 3.09
CA LEU A 154 2.98 -10.98 4.37
C LEU A 154 1.70 -11.83 4.39
N THR A 155 1.47 -12.48 5.53
CA THR A 155 0.30 -13.31 5.84
C THR A 155 -0.17 -13.02 7.26
N PRO A 156 -1.38 -13.46 7.65
CA PRO A 156 -1.80 -13.35 9.05
C PRO A 156 -0.83 -13.98 10.05
N GLU A 157 -0.11 -15.02 9.63
CA GLU A 157 0.78 -15.81 10.49
C GLU A 157 2.15 -15.13 10.72
N ASN A 158 2.64 -14.30 9.79
CA ASN A 158 3.98 -13.71 9.87
C ASN A 158 3.99 -12.19 10.10
N VAL A 159 2.84 -11.50 9.90
CA VAL A 159 2.80 -10.04 9.98
C VAL A 159 3.18 -9.50 11.36
N GLY A 160 2.83 -10.19 12.43
CA GLY A 160 3.21 -9.79 13.79
C GLY A 160 4.72 -9.72 13.96
N ASN A 161 5.43 -10.80 13.61
CA ASN A 161 6.90 -10.83 13.67
C ASN A 161 7.54 -9.77 12.77
N ALA A 162 6.98 -9.58 11.56
CA ALA A 162 7.45 -8.56 10.64
C ALA A 162 7.34 -7.14 11.21
N VAL A 163 6.23 -6.86 11.90
CA VAL A 163 6.01 -5.55 12.57
C VAL A 163 6.97 -5.36 13.73
N GLU A 164 7.19 -6.36 14.55
CA GLU A 164 8.12 -6.28 15.69
C GLU A 164 9.57 -6.05 15.25
N GLU A 165 10.00 -6.73 14.20
CA GLU A 165 11.37 -6.68 13.69
C GLU A 165 11.67 -5.40 12.94
N VAL A 166 10.80 -5.04 11.96
CA VAL A 166 11.01 -3.89 11.06
C VAL A 166 10.52 -2.59 11.67
N ARG A 167 9.49 -2.63 12.52
CA ARG A 167 8.80 -1.45 13.07
C ARG A 167 8.34 -0.48 11.98
N PRO A 168 7.66 -0.96 10.93
CA PRO A 168 7.23 -0.11 9.83
C PRO A 168 6.11 0.83 10.29
N TRP A 169 5.94 1.93 9.55
CA TRP A 169 4.77 2.80 9.72
C TRP A 169 3.48 2.09 9.34
N GLY A 170 3.52 1.23 8.31
CA GLY A 170 2.37 0.47 7.84
C GLY A 170 2.73 -0.85 7.19
N VAL A 171 1.71 -1.65 6.90
CA VAL A 171 1.83 -2.93 6.19
C VAL A 171 0.86 -3.01 5.03
N ASP A 172 1.26 -3.69 3.96
CA ASP A 172 0.43 -3.96 2.78
C ASP A 172 0.35 -5.45 2.49
N VAL A 173 -0.85 -5.94 2.23
CA VAL A 173 -1.06 -7.34 1.89
C VAL A 173 -1.99 -7.52 0.69
N ALA A 174 -1.61 -8.40 -0.22
CA ALA A 174 -2.43 -8.76 -1.38
C ALA A 174 -2.75 -10.26 -1.42
N SER A 175 -1.75 -11.11 -1.67
CA SER A 175 -1.93 -12.56 -1.86
C SER A 175 -2.10 -13.32 -0.54
N GLY A 176 -1.50 -12.85 0.55
CA GLY A 176 -1.52 -13.53 1.85
C GLY A 176 -2.92 -13.65 2.47
N VAL A 177 -3.85 -12.81 2.04
CA VAL A 177 -5.25 -12.83 2.52
C VAL A 177 -6.25 -13.23 1.44
N LYS A 178 -5.81 -13.87 0.36
CA LYS A 178 -6.71 -14.38 -0.69
C LYS A 178 -7.40 -15.68 -0.27
N LYS A 179 -8.64 -15.86 -0.71
CA LYS A 179 -9.36 -17.13 -0.73
C LYS A 179 -9.07 -17.86 -2.05
N GLU A 180 -9.26 -17.17 -3.15
CA GLU A 180 -9.03 -17.59 -4.53
C GLU A 180 -8.63 -16.39 -5.39
N PRO A 181 -8.22 -16.55 -6.65
CA PRO A 181 -7.90 -15.44 -7.52
C PRO A 181 -9.04 -14.41 -7.59
N GLY A 182 -8.74 -13.14 -7.28
CA GLY A 182 -9.71 -12.04 -7.29
C GLY A 182 -10.68 -11.99 -6.10
N ARG A 183 -10.54 -12.86 -5.09
CA ARG A 183 -11.40 -12.85 -3.89
C ARG A 183 -10.57 -12.89 -2.61
N LYS A 184 -10.97 -12.10 -1.62
CA LYS A 184 -10.38 -12.08 -0.28
C LYS A 184 -11.04 -13.13 0.62
N ASP A 185 -10.25 -13.66 1.56
CA ASP A 185 -10.74 -14.51 2.63
C ASP A 185 -11.08 -13.65 3.85
N PRO A 186 -12.35 -13.61 4.30
CA PRO A 186 -12.75 -12.74 5.41
C PRO A 186 -11.97 -12.99 6.70
N MET A 187 -11.71 -14.26 7.02
CA MET A 187 -11.01 -14.61 8.25
C MET A 187 -9.54 -14.26 8.19
N LYS A 188 -8.91 -14.41 7.01
CA LYS A 188 -7.51 -14.01 6.81
C LYS A 188 -7.35 -12.49 6.85
N VAL A 189 -8.27 -11.73 6.23
CA VAL A 189 -8.26 -10.26 6.28
C VAL A 189 -8.36 -9.80 7.74
N LYS A 190 -9.35 -10.31 8.48
CA LYS A 190 -9.54 -9.98 9.90
C LYS A 190 -8.29 -10.27 10.73
N ARG A 191 -7.79 -11.51 10.67
CA ARG A 191 -6.61 -11.94 11.44
C ARG A 191 -5.35 -11.16 11.08
N PHE A 192 -5.18 -10.82 9.79
CA PHE A 192 -4.06 -10.00 9.35
C PHE A 192 -4.08 -8.62 9.99
N ILE A 193 -5.23 -7.94 9.95
CA ILE A 193 -5.40 -6.60 10.52
C ILE A 193 -5.22 -6.64 12.04
N GLU A 194 -5.86 -7.59 12.71
CA GLU A 194 -5.74 -7.76 14.17
C GLU A 194 -4.29 -8.01 14.60
N ASN A 195 -3.59 -8.93 13.92
CA ASN A 195 -2.20 -9.25 14.25
C ASN A 195 -1.27 -8.07 13.95
N ALA A 196 -1.44 -7.37 12.82
CA ALA A 196 -0.63 -6.19 12.51
C ALA A 196 -0.81 -5.09 13.57
N LYS A 197 -2.04 -4.80 13.97
CA LYS A 197 -2.35 -3.75 14.96
C LYS A 197 -1.94 -4.14 16.39
N ALA A 198 -2.06 -5.41 16.75
CA ALA A 198 -1.67 -5.91 18.09
C ALA A 198 -0.15 -5.85 18.35
N HIS A 199 0.67 -5.99 17.32
CA HIS A 199 2.14 -5.95 17.41
C HIS A 199 2.72 -4.57 17.10
N ALA A 200 1.85 -3.58 16.82
CA ALA A 200 2.28 -2.20 16.59
C ALA A 200 2.93 -1.62 17.86
N ILE A 201 4.20 -1.24 17.76
CA ILE A 201 4.90 -0.57 18.84
C ILE A 201 4.53 0.91 18.79
N GLU A 202 4.12 1.50 19.92
CA GLU A 202 3.70 2.91 20.04
C GLU A 202 4.82 3.95 19.78
N GLN A 203 5.86 3.61 19.04
CA GLN A 203 7.04 4.47 18.89
C GLN A 203 6.99 5.49 17.76
N TYR A 204 5.96 5.54 16.94
CA TYR A 204 5.84 6.60 15.96
C TYR A 204 4.97 7.74 16.49
N ARG A 205 5.50 8.50 17.44
CA ARG A 205 5.12 9.90 17.68
C ARG A 205 6.11 10.80 16.95
N GLY A 206 6.14 10.72 15.62
CA GLY A 206 6.59 11.86 14.83
C GLY A 206 5.63 13.01 15.11
N ASP A 207 6.13 14.24 15.05
CA ASP A 207 5.40 15.49 15.31
C ASP A 207 3.91 15.41 14.98
N ASP A 208 3.06 16.12 15.72
CA ASP A 208 1.60 16.14 15.71
C ASP A 208 0.89 16.29 14.34
N ASN A 209 1.60 16.21 13.24
CA ASN A 209 1.11 15.97 11.89
C ASN A 209 0.84 14.48 11.68
N ILE A 210 -0.17 13.98 12.37
CA ILE A 210 -0.75 12.66 12.10
C ILE A 210 -1.18 12.66 10.64
N PRO A 211 -0.74 11.70 9.79
CA PRO A 211 -1.20 11.59 8.40
C PRO A 211 -2.69 11.31 8.27
N TYR A 212 -3.38 11.18 9.36
CA TYR A 212 -4.81 10.96 9.52
C TYR A 212 -5.56 12.15 10.10
N ASP A 213 -5.02 13.35 9.99
CA ASP A 213 -5.86 14.51 10.15
C ASP A 213 -6.80 14.58 8.94
N TRP A 214 -7.82 13.72 9.02
CA TRP A 214 -8.93 13.63 8.08
C TRP A 214 -10.00 14.66 8.40
N ASP A 215 -9.75 15.55 9.35
CA ASP A 215 -10.64 16.67 9.64
C ASP A 215 -10.61 17.60 8.44
N PHE A 216 -11.60 17.37 7.60
CA PHE A 216 -11.96 18.24 6.51
C PHE A 216 -12.66 19.48 7.11
N GLU A 217 -11.97 20.61 7.15
CA GLU A 217 -12.62 21.91 7.02
C GLU A 217 -12.87 22.23 5.54
#